data_ada10f5ecbb66a2ffc41511a5a472bde
#
_entry.id   ada10f5ecbb66a2ffc41511a5a472bde
#
_cell.length_a   1.000
_cell.length_b   1.000
_cell.length_c   1.000
_cell.angle_alpha   90.00
_cell.angle_beta   90.00
_cell.angle_gamma   90.00
#
_symmetry.space_group_name_H-M   'P 1'
#
loop_
_entity.id
_entity.type
_entity.pdbx_description
1 polymer ?
#
loop_
_entity_poly.entity_id
_entity_poly.type
_entity_poly.pdbx_seq_one_letter_code
_entity_poly.pdbx_strand_id
1 'polypeptide(L)'
;GNNEYNNLITKRYSILEKLDSKEVLTSKNRLDLQNDLNDINSRISKINDSESEFNKILINNIRNTLDKYRDDATIYLGGPSMIATDMMEYIESDLTIFGMAVAIIFAVMLYLFFGSIWLVILPLMNAFLATFITAGFLGFMDWKISVVSSNFIALLLILTISLTVHLLVKINELKEKHDFRTAILKGYEQMFAPCFFAALTTAVAFLSLTFGEIKPVIEFGKMMAFGISIAFILTFTFLPCLIYLLTTNQSKDYLSIHEVTKSLLKFSQKNVRLVSFAFGISFLLLCFGISKLEVENR
;
A
#
# COMPACT_ATOMS: atom_id res chain seq x y z
N GLY A 1 -7.52 26.90 -23.78
CA GLY A 1 -7.62 25.84 -22.74
C GLY A 1 -8.53 26.24 -21.57
N ASN A 2 -8.37 27.45 -21.01
CA ASN A 2 -9.08 27.83 -19.76
C ASN A 2 -10.60 27.94 -19.91
N ASN A 3 -11.11 28.39 -21.05
CA ASN A 3 -12.56 28.54 -21.28
C ASN A 3 -13.27 27.21 -21.48
N GLU A 4 -12.64 26.26 -22.14
CA GLU A 4 -13.21 24.91 -22.33
C GLU A 4 -13.26 24.14 -21.02
N TYR A 5 -12.19 24.19 -20.26
CA TYR A 5 -12.10 23.57 -18.94
C TYR A 5 -13.19 24.08 -17.98
N ASN A 6 -13.33 25.43 -17.87
CA ASN A 6 -14.33 26.04 -17.01
C ASN A 6 -15.76 25.69 -17.44
N ASN A 7 -16.01 25.58 -18.76
CA ASN A 7 -17.31 25.15 -19.29
C ASN A 7 -17.63 23.69 -18.95
N LEU A 8 -16.64 22.80 -19.04
CA LEU A 8 -16.79 21.39 -18.66
C LEU A 8 -17.04 21.25 -17.14
N ILE A 9 -16.35 22.01 -16.31
CA ILE A 9 -16.53 22.05 -14.86
C ILE A 9 -17.96 22.52 -14.52
N THR A 10 -18.43 23.59 -15.13
CA THR A 10 -19.80 24.11 -14.91
C THR A 10 -20.86 23.08 -15.33
N LYS A 11 -20.69 22.43 -16.48
CA LYS A 11 -21.58 21.34 -16.93
C LYS A 11 -21.56 20.16 -15.98
N ARG A 12 -20.39 19.76 -15.49
CA ARG A 12 -20.25 18.69 -14.49
C ARG A 12 -21.07 18.99 -13.24
N TYR A 13 -20.94 20.20 -12.69
CA TYR A 13 -21.70 20.59 -11.49
C TYR A 13 -23.20 20.58 -11.74
N SER A 14 -23.67 21.07 -12.91
CA SER A 14 -25.09 21.07 -13.24
C SER A 14 -25.67 19.65 -13.40
N ILE A 15 -24.88 18.69 -13.88
CA ILE A 15 -25.30 17.28 -13.99
C ILE A 15 -25.32 16.62 -12.62
N LEU A 16 -24.32 16.89 -11.77
CA LEU A 16 -24.29 16.37 -10.39
C LEU A 16 -25.47 16.86 -9.58
N GLU A 17 -25.81 18.15 -9.70
CA GLU A 17 -26.98 18.75 -9.04
C GLU A 17 -28.29 18.10 -9.48
N LYS A 18 -28.44 17.81 -10.79
CA LYS A 18 -29.60 17.09 -11.33
C LYS A 18 -29.68 15.64 -10.85
N LEU A 19 -28.54 14.97 -10.70
CA LEU A 19 -28.48 13.58 -10.18
C LEU A 19 -28.78 13.51 -8.68
N ASP A 20 -28.47 14.57 -7.93
CA ASP A 20 -28.65 14.65 -6.48
C ASP A 20 -30.04 15.23 -6.10
N SER A 21 -30.72 15.90 -7.05
CA SER A 21 -32.05 16.41 -6.87
C SER A 21 -33.01 15.24 -6.64
N LYS A 22 -33.90 15.38 -5.63
CA LYS A 22 -34.96 14.38 -5.28
C LYS A 22 -36.04 14.22 -6.35
N GLU A 23 -35.89 14.79 -7.53
CA GLU A 23 -36.80 14.58 -8.64
C GLU A 23 -36.74 13.13 -9.12
N VAL A 24 -37.91 12.53 -9.36
CA VAL A 24 -38.03 11.16 -9.88
C VAL A 24 -37.58 11.14 -11.34
N LEU A 25 -36.24 11.00 -11.51
CA LEU A 25 -35.65 10.81 -12.84
C LEU A 25 -36.04 9.42 -13.34
N THR A 26 -36.57 9.35 -14.56
CA THR A 26 -36.77 8.08 -15.26
C THR A 26 -35.40 7.35 -15.41
N SER A 27 -35.40 6.03 -15.24
CA SER A 27 -34.17 5.21 -15.32
C SER A 27 -33.31 5.50 -16.56
N LYS A 28 -33.93 5.81 -17.68
CA LYS A 28 -33.28 6.19 -18.94
C LYS A 28 -32.57 7.54 -18.83
N ASN A 29 -33.24 8.55 -18.28
CA ASN A 29 -32.65 9.89 -18.11
C ASN A 29 -31.48 9.87 -17.11
N ARG A 30 -31.52 9.00 -16.11
CA ARG A 30 -30.43 8.82 -15.16
C ARG A 30 -29.21 8.18 -15.81
N LEU A 31 -29.41 7.20 -16.69
CA LEU A 31 -28.35 6.55 -17.45
C LEU A 31 -27.69 7.54 -18.43
N ASP A 32 -28.47 8.34 -19.13
CA ASP A 32 -27.96 9.36 -20.08
C ASP A 32 -27.13 10.41 -19.33
N LEU A 33 -27.59 10.91 -18.19
CA LEU A 33 -26.83 11.85 -17.35
C LEU A 33 -25.53 11.25 -16.79
N GLN A 34 -25.52 9.96 -16.46
CA GLN A 34 -24.31 9.27 -16.04
C GLN A 34 -23.30 9.12 -17.19
N ASN A 35 -23.79 8.82 -18.39
CA ASN A 35 -22.93 8.74 -19.58
C ASN A 35 -22.32 10.12 -19.93
N ASP A 36 -23.12 11.19 -19.88
CA ASP A 36 -22.65 12.56 -20.07
C ASP A 36 -21.61 12.95 -19.02
N LEU A 37 -21.82 12.55 -17.75
CA LEU A 37 -20.86 12.78 -16.67
C LEU A 37 -19.55 12.07 -16.91
N ASN A 38 -19.59 10.83 -17.38
CA ASN A 38 -18.40 10.04 -17.71
C ASN A 38 -17.63 10.66 -18.88
N ASP A 39 -18.33 11.13 -19.95
CA ASP A 39 -17.68 11.81 -21.07
C ASP A 39 -17.00 13.11 -20.61
N ILE A 40 -17.70 13.93 -19.84
CA ILE A 40 -17.15 15.17 -19.28
C ILE A 40 -15.91 14.88 -18.39
N ASN A 41 -15.99 13.89 -17.51
CA ASN A 41 -14.87 13.50 -16.66
C ASN A 41 -13.67 13.01 -17.49
N SER A 42 -13.91 12.24 -18.54
CA SER A 42 -12.86 11.79 -19.47
C SER A 42 -12.19 12.97 -20.20
N ARG A 43 -12.96 13.96 -20.64
CA ARG A 43 -12.42 15.16 -21.29
C ARG A 43 -11.64 16.04 -20.33
N ILE A 44 -12.13 16.22 -19.10
CA ILE A 44 -11.43 16.94 -18.05
C ILE A 44 -10.09 16.22 -17.71
N SER A 45 -10.10 14.89 -17.62
CA SER A 45 -8.89 14.11 -17.39
C SER A 45 -7.85 14.34 -18.49
N LYS A 46 -8.25 14.25 -19.76
CA LYS A 46 -7.35 14.48 -20.91
C LYS A 46 -6.74 15.89 -20.90
N ILE A 47 -7.53 16.91 -20.55
CA ILE A 47 -7.02 18.29 -20.46
C ILE A 47 -5.99 18.38 -19.33
N ASN A 48 -6.29 17.83 -18.15
CA ASN A 48 -5.38 17.82 -17.01
C ASN A 48 -4.09 17.06 -17.31
N ASP A 49 -4.18 15.91 -18.00
CA ASP A 49 -3.03 15.08 -18.35
C ASP A 49 -2.11 15.83 -19.34
N SER A 50 -2.68 16.49 -20.35
CA SER A 50 -1.91 17.28 -21.31
C SER A 50 -1.32 18.56 -20.67
N GLU A 51 -2.02 19.19 -19.74
CA GLU A 51 -1.50 20.32 -18.98
C GLU A 51 -0.36 19.91 -18.04
N SER A 52 -0.48 18.75 -17.40
CA SER A 52 0.57 18.18 -16.56
C SER A 52 1.85 17.87 -17.36
N GLU A 53 1.70 17.23 -18.55
CA GLU A 53 2.83 16.95 -19.44
C GLU A 53 3.50 18.22 -19.95
N PHE A 54 2.70 19.22 -20.35
CA PHE A 54 3.21 20.52 -20.77
C PHE A 54 3.98 21.21 -19.63
N ASN A 55 3.42 21.22 -18.41
CA ASN A 55 4.08 21.80 -17.24
C ASN A 55 5.39 21.07 -16.90
N LYS A 56 5.43 19.74 -17.02
CA LYS A 56 6.66 18.95 -16.81
C LYS A 56 7.76 19.37 -17.80
N ILE A 57 7.44 19.49 -19.09
CA ILE A 57 8.39 19.93 -20.11
C ILE A 57 8.84 21.39 -19.85
N LEU A 58 7.91 22.28 -19.52
CA LEU A 58 8.20 23.67 -19.25
C LEU A 58 9.13 23.85 -18.04
N ILE A 59 8.82 23.20 -16.92
CA ILE A 59 9.63 23.25 -15.71
C ILE A 59 11.04 22.71 -15.94
N ASN A 60 11.17 21.58 -16.67
CA ASN A 60 12.47 21.03 -17.02
C ASN A 60 13.30 21.97 -17.92
N ASN A 61 12.67 22.63 -18.89
CA ASN A 61 13.34 23.61 -19.71
C ASN A 61 13.81 24.85 -18.92
N ILE A 62 12.98 25.30 -17.98
CA ILE A 62 13.37 26.38 -17.06
C ILE A 62 14.56 25.96 -16.20
N ARG A 63 14.53 24.76 -15.59
CA ARG A 63 15.65 24.22 -14.82
C ARG A 63 16.94 24.17 -15.60
N ASN A 64 16.90 23.57 -16.80
CA ASN A 64 18.05 23.50 -17.69
C ASN A 64 18.62 24.88 -18.08
N THR A 65 17.76 25.89 -18.12
CA THR A 65 18.20 27.28 -18.39
C THR A 65 18.83 27.88 -17.15
N LEU A 66 18.24 27.68 -15.97
CA LEU A 66 18.75 28.18 -14.68
C LEU A 66 20.07 27.51 -14.29
N ASP A 67 20.25 26.23 -14.62
CA ASP A 67 21.49 25.49 -14.33
C ASP A 67 22.74 26.13 -14.96
N LYS A 68 22.59 26.84 -16.09
CA LYS A 68 23.67 27.58 -16.72
C LYS A 68 24.18 28.78 -15.91
N TYR A 69 23.40 29.26 -14.96
CA TYR A 69 23.69 30.45 -14.14
C TYR A 69 23.94 30.06 -12.67
N ARG A 70 24.00 28.76 -12.33
CA ARG A 70 24.25 28.32 -10.95
C ARG A 70 25.65 28.61 -10.44
N ASP A 71 26.63 28.76 -11.34
CA ASP A 71 27.98 29.14 -10.99
C ASP A 71 28.08 30.62 -10.56
N ASP A 72 27.15 31.45 -11.06
CA ASP A 72 27.17 32.88 -10.80
C ASP A 72 26.26 33.29 -9.63
N ALA A 73 25.16 32.50 -9.38
CA ALA A 73 24.20 32.82 -8.34
C ALA A 73 23.46 31.58 -7.83
N THR A 74 23.05 31.62 -6.55
CA THR A 74 22.15 30.60 -5.99
C THR A 74 20.72 30.94 -6.39
N ILE A 75 20.18 30.19 -7.37
CA ILE A 75 18.85 30.42 -7.94
C ILE A 75 17.90 29.32 -7.48
N TYR A 76 16.74 29.74 -6.95
CA TYR A 76 15.64 28.85 -6.55
C TYR A 76 14.45 29.04 -7.48
N LEU A 77 13.94 27.94 -8.03
CA LEU A 77 12.68 27.93 -8.76
C LEU A 77 11.56 27.59 -7.77
N GLY A 78 10.46 28.32 -7.81
CA GLY A 78 9.30 28.12 -6.95
C GLY A 78 8.00 28.47 -7.69
N GLY A 79 6.91 27.89 -7.22
CA GLY A 79 5.56 28.17 -7.75
C GLY A 79 4.67 26.95 -7.73
N PRO A 80 3.32 27.11 -7.80
CA PRO A 80 2.37 26.00 -7.71
C PRO A 80 2.58 24.95 -8.80
N SER A 81 2.85 25.35 -10.04
CA SER A 81 3.06 24.41 -11.15
C SER A 81 4.35 23.60 -10.98
N MET A 82 5.41 24.21 -10.45
CA MET A 82 6.67 23.51 -10.15
C MET A 82 6.46 22.49 -9.04
N ILE A 83 5.79 22.89 -7.93
CA ILE A 83 5.51 22.00 -6.80
C ILE A 83 4.66 20.82 -7.28
N ALA A 84 3.63 21.05 -8.09
CA ALA A 84 2.79 19.97 -8.63
C ALA A 84 3.58 19.00 -9.52
N THR A 85 4.49 19.52 -10.37
CA THR A 85 5.35 18.71 -11.23
C THR A 85 6.31 17.86 -10.39
N ASP A 86 6.98 18.45 -9.42
CA ASP A 86 7.91 17.73 -8.54
C ASP A 86 7.19 16.66 -7.72
N MET A 87 6.00 16.98 -7.20
CA MET A 87 5.19 15.98 -6.48
C MET A 87 4.85 14.77 -7.37
N MET A 88 4.52 14.99 -8.65
CA MET A 88 4.27 13.87 -9.56
C MET A 88 5.52 13.03 -9.84
N GLU A 89 6.68 13.66 -10.05
CA GLU A 89 7.95 12.95 -10.23
C GLU A 89 8.34 12.16 -8.98
N TYR A 90 8.14 12.72 -7.79
CA TYR A 90 8.38 12.01 -6.53
C TYR A 90 7.44 10.81 -6.36
N ILE A 91 6.15 10.95 -6.68
CA ILE A 91 5.19 9.83 -6.62
C ILE A 91 5.65 8.69 -7.52
N GLU A 92 6.02 8.97 -8.78
CA GLU A 92 6.46 7.97 -9.75
C GLU A 92 7.75 7.28 -9.29
N SER A 93 8.71 8.05 -8.79
CA SER A 93 9.97 7.57 -8.23
C SER A 93 9.74 6.72 -6.97
N ASP A 94 8.92 7.20 -6.04
CA ASP A 94 8.63 6.51 -4.78
C ASP A 94 7.97 5.16 -5.02
N LEU A 95 6.97 5.08 -5.89
CA LEU A 95 6.30 3.83 -6.24
C LEU A 95 7.29 2.76 -6.70
N THR A 96 8.27 3.15 -7.53
CA THR A 96 9.25 2.23 -8.09
C THR A 96 10.35 1.88 -7.09
N ILE A 97 10.95 2.89 -6.46
CA ILE A 97 12.11 2.71 -5.57
C ILE A 97 11.69 2.01 -4.28
N PHE A 98 10.63 2.50 -3.61
CA PHE A 98 10.16 1.88 -2.36
C PHE A 98 9.61 0.48 -2.59
N GLY A 99 8.85 0.27 -3.67
CA GLY A 99 8.33 -1.05 -4.02
C GLY A 99 9.45 -2.08 -4.21
N MET A 100 10.49 -1.73 -4.99
CA MET A 100 11.65 -2.60 -5.20
C MET A 100 12.49 -2.78 -3.92
N ALA A 101 12.77 -1.69 -3.19
CA ALA A 101 13.54 -1.76 -1.96
C ALA A 101 12.87 -2.68 -0.92
N VAL A 102 11.57 -2.53 -0.71
CA VAL A 102 10.78 -3.38 0.18
C VAL A 102 10.85 -4.84 -0.28
N ALA A 103 10.63 -5.12 -1.57
CA ALA A 103 10.70 -6.47 -2.10
C ALA A 103 12.08 -7.12 -1.91
N ILE A 104 13.17 -6.39 -2.15
CA ILE A 104 14.55 -6.88 -1.97
C ILE A 104 14.83 -7.14 -0.49
N ILE A 105 14.50 -6.20 0.39
CA ILE A 105 14.72 -6.35 1.84
C ILE A 105 13.97 -7.59 2.36
N PHE A 106 12.70 -7.77 1.97
CA PHE A 106 11.93 -8.95 2.37
C PHE A 106 12.48 -10.23 1.74
N ALA A 107 12.92 -10.20 0.48
CA ALA A 107 13.55 -11.37 -0.15
C ALA A 107 14.79 -11.82 0.62
N VAL A 108 15.69 -10.90 0.96
CA VAL A 108 16.88 -11.18 1.74
C VAL A 108 16.51 -11.70 3.14
N MET A 109 15.58 -11.02 3.81
CA MET A 109 15.14 -11.39 5.16
C MET A 109 14.50 -12.78 5.17
N LEU A 110 13.58 -13.07 4.26
CA LEU A 110 12.95 -14.37 4.13
C LEU A 110 13.95 -15.47 3.79
N TYR A 111 14.94 -15.17 2.93
CA TYR A 111 15.99 -16.12 2.60
C TYR A 111 16.86 -16.46 3.81
N LEU A 112 17.23 -15.46 4.61
CA LEU A 112 17.99 -15.66 5.85
C LEU A 112 17.20 -16.47 6.88
N PHE A 113 15.90 -16.28 6.97
CA PHE A 113 15.04 -17.01 7.93
C PHE A 113 14.70 -18.42 7.48
N PHE A 114 14.34 -18.60 6.22
CA PHE A 114 13.83 -19.88 5.73
C PHE A 114 14.89 -20.75 5.02
N GLY A 115 15.99 -20.18 4.56
CA GLY A 115 17.05 -20.91 3.84
C GLY A 115 16.60 -21.58 2.53
N SER A 116 15.38 -21.29 2.07
CA SER A 116 14.78 -21.88 0.88
C SER A 116 14.24 -20.82 -0.06
N ILE A 117 14.68 -20.87 -1.30
CA ILE A 117 14.27 -19.92 -2.34
C ILE A 117 12.76 -20.00 -2.63
N TRP A 118 12.15 -21.18 -2.52
CA TRP A 118 10.73 -21.36 -2.74
C TRP A 118 9.88 -20.66 -1.68
N LEU A 119 10.32 -20.68 -0.43
CA LEU A 119 9.65 -19.98 0.67
C LEU A 119 9.86 -18.46 0.64
N VAL A 120 10.78 -17.97 -0.19
CA VAL A 120 10.94 -16.55 -0.51
C VAL A 120 10.04 -16.17 -1.68
N ILE A 121 10.02 -16.99 -2.74
CA ILE A 121 9.26 -16.70 -3.96
C ILE A 121 7.75 -16.70 -3.69
N LEU A 122 7.24 -17.64 -2.90
CA LEU A 122 5.81 -17.77 -2.61
C LEU A 122 5.16 -16.50 -2.02
N PRO A 123 5.68 -15.92 -0.91
CA PRO A 123 5.15 -14.68 -0.37
C PRO A 123 5.28 -13.50 -1.31
N LEU A 124 6.40 -13.39 -2.01
CA LEU A 124 6.63 -12.31 -2.95
C LEU A 124 5.68 -12.37 -4.14
N MET A 125 5.50 -13.54 -4.76
CA MET A 125 4.54 -13.72 -5.85
C MET A 125 3.11 -13.38 -5.42
N ASN A 126 2.70 -13.85 -4.23
CA ASN A 126 1.38 -13.54 -3.71
C ASN A 126 1.20 -12.04 -3.46
N ALA A 127 2.21 -11.37 -2.91
CA ALA A 127 2.19 -9.95 -2.64
C ALA A 127 2.20 -9.10 -3.92
N PHE A 128 3.03 -9.47 -4.91
CA PHE A 128 3.01 -8.81 -6.22
C PHE A 128 1.67 -8.97 -6.92
N LEU A 129 1.09 -10.17 -6.90
CA LEU A 129 -0.20 -10.41 -7.52
C LEU A 129 -1.32 -9.62 -6.84
N ALA A 130 -1.34 -9.56 -5.49
CA ALA A 130 -2.30 -8.77 -4.73
C ALA A 130 -2.19 -7.27 -5.06
N THR A 131 -0.96 -6.76 -5.12
CA THR A 131 -0.69 -5.37 -5.46
C THR A 131 -1.08 -5.06 -6.90
N PHE A 132 -0.73 -5.95 -7.84
CA PHE A 132 -1.06 -5.79 -9.25
C PHE A 132 -2.57 -5.79 -9.51
N ILE A 133 -3.31 -6.71 -8.90
CA ILE A 133 -4.78 -6.77 -9.00
C ILE A 133 -5.40 -5.52 -8.38
N THR A 134 -4.91 -5.09 -7.21
CA THR A 134 -5.40 -3.88 -6.55
C THR A 134 -5.15 -2.65 -7.42
N ALA A 135 -3.92 -2.45 -7.90
CA ALA A 135 -3.56 -1.32 -8.76
C ALA A 135 -4.35 -1.33 -10.08
N GLY A 136 -4.50 -2.51 -10.71
CA GLY A 136 -5.29 -2.67 -11.92
C GLY A 136 -6.77 -2.31 -11.73
N PHE A 137 -7.36 -2.72 -10.59
CA PHE A 137 -8.74 -2.37 -10.25
C PHE A 137 -8.90 -0.87 -9.99
N LEU A 138 -7.96 -0.24 -9.28
CA LEU A 138 -7.96 1.20 -9.04
C LEU A 138 -7.85 1.98 -10.34
N GLY A 139 -6.99 1.54 -11.27
CA GLY A 139 -6.88 2.12 -12.60
C GLY A 139 -8.17 1.96 -13.42
N PHE A 140 -8.82 0.79 -13.34
CA PHE A 140 -10.11 0.55 -14.03
C PHE A 140 -11.23 1.45 -13.50
N MET A 141 -11.19 1.82 -12.22
CA MET A 141 -12.15 2.73 -11.58
C MET A 141 -11.79 4.22 -11.73
N ASP A 142 -10.79 4.57 -12.56
CA ASP A 142 -10.25 5.94 -12.71
C ASP A 142 -9.88 6.60 -11.35
N TRP A 143 -9.42 5.79 -10.41
CA TRP A 143 -9.08 6.28 -9.08
C TRP A 143 -7.71 6.93 -9.08
N LYS A 144 -7.66 8.23 -8.84
CA LYS A 144 -6.40 9.00 -8.90
C LYS A 144 -5.54 8.74 -7.66
N ILE A 145 -4.26 8.46 -7.91
CA ILE A 145 -3.27 8.31 -6.84
C ILE A 145 -2.79 9.71 -6.44
N SER A 146 -2.83 10.02 -5.15
CA SER A 146 -2.31 11.24 -4.55
C SER A 146 -0.94 10.99 -3.90
N VAL A 147 -0.23 12.05 -3.50
CA VAL A 147 1.05 11.94 -2.77
C VAL A 147 0.91 11.06 -1.51
N VAL A 148 -0.19 11.20 -0.78
CA VAL A 148 -0.45 10.38 0.42
C VAL A 148 -0.72 8.94 0.07
N SER A 149 -1.46 8.70 -1.03
CA SER A 149 -1.83 7.34 -1.44
C SER A 149 -0.75 6.64 -2.25
N SER A 150 0.29 7.33 -2.73
CA SER A 150 1.38 6.71 -3.50
C SER A 150 2.06 5.56 -2.75
N ASN A 151 2.14 5.65 -1.44
CA ASN A 151 2.81 4.66 -0.59
C ASN A 151 1.98 3.36 -0.38
N PHE A 152 0.77 3.24 -0.97
CA PHE A 152 -0.09 2.08 -0.78
C PHE A 152 0.55 0.78 -1.28
N ILE A 153 1.34 0.84 -2.36
CA ILE A 153 2.01 -0.34 -2.94
C ILE A 153 2.96 -0.98 -1.94
N ALA A 154 3.87 -0.17 -1.36
CA ALA A 154 4.82 -0.68 -0.38
C ALA A 154 4.12 -1.25 0.87
N LEU A 155 3.12 -0.54 1.38
CA LEU A 155 2.34 -1.00 2.54
C LEU A 155 1.56 -2.28 2.24
N LEU A 156 0.93 -2.38 1.08
CA LEU A 156 0.19 -3.57 0.68
C LEU A 156 1.11 -4.79 0.49
N LEU A 157 2.30 -4.58 -0.10
CA LEU A 157 3.33 -5.61 -0.19
C LEU A 157 3.71 -6.13 1.20
N ILE A 158 4.04 -5.24 2.13
CA ILE A 158 4.43 -5.60 3.50
C ILE A 158 3.34 -6.40 4.20
N LEU A 159 2.10 -5.93 4.15
CA LEU A 159 0.96 -6.57 4.81
C LEU A 159 0.64 -7.94 4.19
N THR A 160 0.70 -8.06 2.86
CA THR A 160 0.46 -9.34 2.17
C THR A 160 1.57 -10.35 2.45
N ILE A 161 2.84 -9.92 2.45
CA ILE A 161 3.96 -10.79 2.84
C ILE A 161 3.77 -11.28 4.27
N SER A 162 3.40 -10.39 5.19
CA SER A 162 3.16 -10.75 6.59
C SER A 162 2.09 -11.84 6.73
N LEU A 163 0.92 -11.67 6.10
CA LEU A 163 -0.14 -12.68 6.10
C LEU A 163 0.34 -14.04 5.55
N THR A 164 1.06 -13.98 4.43
CA THR A 164 1.57 -15.19 3.76
C THR A 164 2.62 -15.91 4.60
N VAL A 165 3.53 -15.16 5.22
CA VAL A 165 4.60 -15.72 6.07
C VAL A 165 4.01 -16.42 7.30
N HIS A 166 3.04 -15.83 7.98
CA HIS A 166 2.36 -16.47 9.11
C HIS A 166 1.79 -17.83 8.74
N LEU A 167 1.14 -17.92 7.58
CA LEU A 167 0.58 -19.16 7.07
C LEU A 167 1.68 -20.18 6.71
N LEU A 168 2.75 -19.76 6.03
CA LEU A 168 3.85 -20.64 5.62
C LEU A 168 4.63 -21.18 6.82
N VAL A 169 4.87 -20.35 7.84
CA VAL A 169 5.50 -20.79 9.09
C VAL A 169 4.66 -21.88 9.76
N LYS A 170 3.34 -21.69 9.82
CA LYS A 170 2.45 -22.69 10.41
C LYS A 170 2.40 -23.99 9.62
N ILE A 171 2.34 -23.92 8.30
CA ILE A 171 2.42 -25.10 7.44
C ILE A 171 3.74 -25.85 7.65
N ASN A 172 4.84 -25.11 7.76
CA ASN A 172 6.16 -25.69 7.98
C ASN A 172 6.27 -26.40 9.34
N GLU A 173 5.73 -25.81 10.41
CA GLU A 173 5.62 -26.44 11.73
C GLU A 173 4.84 -27.76 11.67
N LEU A 174 3.75 -27.76 10.92
CA LEU A 174 2.89 -28.96 10.80
C LEU A 174 3.49 -30.06 9.93
N LYS A 175 4.40 -29.74 9.00
CA LYS A 175 5.15 -30.73 8.21
C LYS A 175 6.04 -31.64 9.03
N GLU A 176 6.47 -31.22 10.21
CA GLU A 176 7.26 -32.06 11.12
C GLU A 176 6.43 -33.22 11.70
N LYS A 177 5.09 -33.08 11.73
CA LYS A 177 4.19 -34.02 12.40
C LYS A 177 3.22 -34.72 11.44
N HIS A 178 3.07 -34.21 10.23
CA HIS A 178 2.08 -34.66 9.26
C HIS A 178 2.66 -34.74 7.86
N ASP A 179 2.04 -35.55 7.00
CA ASP A 179 2.34 -35.55 5.57
C ASP A 179 2.02 -34.16 4.93
N PHE A 180 2.65 -33.88 3.81
CA PHE A 180 2.62 -32.56 3.15
C PHE A 180 1.20 -32.03 2.91
N ARG A 181 0.29 -32.89 2.41
CA ARG A 181 -1.11 -32.50 2.15
C ARG A 181 -1.86 -32.16 3.42
N THR A 182 -1.74 -32.99 4.42
CA THR A 182 -2.40 -32.79 5.73
C THR A 182 -1.84 -31.55 6.45
N ALA A 183 -0.52 -31.29 6.33
CA ALA A 183 0.10 -30.10 6.90
C ALA A 183 -0.45 -28.81 6.27
N ILE A 184 -0.65 -28.78 4.94
CA ILE A 184 -1.27 -27.64 4.26
C ILE A 184 -2.70 -27.46 4.76
N LEU A 185 -3.54 -28.48 4.67
CA LEU A 185 -4.96 -28.39 5.06
C LEU A 185 -5.12 -27.90 6.51
N LYS A 186 -4.38 -28.51 7.46
CA LYS A 186 -4.41 -28.08 8.86
C LYS A 186 -3.84 -26.68 9.08
N GLY A 187 -2.80 -26.30 8.32
CA GLY A 187 -2.24 -24.96 8.35
C GLY A 187 -3.26 -23.90 7.97
N TYR A 188 -3.97 -24.13 6.86
CA TYR A 188 -5.05 -23.27 6.40
C TYR A 188 -6.20 -23.19 7.40
N GLU A 189 -6.65 -24.32 7.91
CA GLU A 189 -7.72 -24.40 8.91
C GLU A 189 -7.37 -23.62 10.18
N GLN A 190 -6.16 -23.83 10.73
CA GLN A 190 -5.73 -23.18 11.97
C GLN A 190 -5.43 -21.68 11.81
N MET A 191 -4.96 -21.27 10.63
CA MET A 191 -4.57 -19.87 10.39
C MET A 191 -5.68 -19.03 9.77
N PHE A 192 -6.80 -19.61 9.34
CA PHE A 192 -7.89 -18.85 8.74
C PHE A 192 -8.42 -17.78 9.69
N ALA A 193 -8.83 -18.15 10.89
CA ALA A 193 -9.40 -17.22 11.84
C ALA A 193 -8.39 -16.12 12.29
N PRO A 194 -7.14 -16.44 12.71
CA PRO A 194 -6.16 -15.42 13.04
C PRO A 194 -5.89 -14.44 11.88
N CYS A 195 -5.67 -14.95 10.67
CA CYS A 195 -5.41 -14.11 9.50
C CYS A 195 -6.64 -13.28 9.09
N PHE A 196 -7.85 -13.85 9.20
CA PHE A 196 -9.09 -13.13 8.93
C PHE A 196 -9.27 -11.94 9.88
N PHE A 197 -9.12 -12.17 11.18
CA PHE A 197 -9.24 -11.08 12.16
C PHE A 197 -8.13 -10.04 12.01
N ALA A 198 -6.90 -10.45 11.69
CA ALA A 198 -5.81 -9.51 11.39
C ALA A 198 -6.11 -8.65 10.16
N ALA A 199 -6.57 -9.26 9.06
CA ALA A 199 -6.96 -8.54 7.86
C ALA A 199 -8.18 -7.62 8.10
N LEU A 200 -9.19 -8.12 8.82
CA LEU A 200 -10.40 -7.36 9.14
C LEU A 200 -10.09 -6.14 10.02
N THR A 201 -9.34 -6.32 11.11
CA THR A 201 -8.96 -5.19 12.00
C THR A 201 -8.14 -4.15 11.26
N THR A 202 -7.24 -4.58 10.38
CA THR A 202 -6.43 -3.67 9.57
C THR A 202 -7.29 -2.95 8.53
N ALA A 203 -8.21 -3.64 7.86
CA ALA A 203 -9.15 -3.04 6.93
C ALA A 203 -10.06 -2.01 7.63
N VAL A 204 -10.58 -2.32 8.81
CA VAL A 204 -11.37 -1.38 9.63
C VAL A 204 -10.54 -0.17 10.05
N ALA A 205 -9.28 -0.37 10.45
CA ALA A 205 -8.37 0.74 10.77
C ALA A 205 -8.17 1.68 9.58
N PHE A 206 -7.95 1.15 8.37
CA PHE A 206 -7.86 1.99 7.17
C PHE A 206 -9.21 2.63 6.79
N LEU A 207 -10.33 1.93 6.94
CA LEU A 207 -11.65 2.51 6.71
C LEU A 207 -11.97 3.63 7.70
N SER A 208 -11.43 3.64 8.90
CA SER A 208 -11.63 4.73 9.85
C SER A 208 -11.10 6.07 9.33
N LEU A 209 -10.11 6.06 8.43
CA LEU A 209 -9.61 7.26 7.76
C LEU A 209 -10.67 7.93 6.86
N THR A 210 -11.73 7.21 6.48
CA THR A 210 -12.83 7.76 5.66
C THR A 210 -13.69 8.76 6.41
N PHE A 211 -13.61 8.81 7.74
CA PHE A 211 -14.27 9.81 8.58
C PHE A 211 -13.49 11.12 8.70
N GLY A 212 -12.28 11.18 8.14
CA GLY A 212 -11.47 12.39 8.10
C GLY A 212 -11.99 13.42 7.08
N GLU A 213 -11.46 14.63 7.15
CA GLU A 213 -11.82 15.73 6.23
C GLU A 213 -10.86 15.85 5.04
N ILE A 214 -9.70 15.21 5.09
CA ILE A 214 -8.63 15.33 4.09
C ILE A 214 -8.85 14.28 2.99
N LYS A 215 -9.29 14.73 1.82
CA LYS A 215 -9.63 13.86 0.68
C LYS A 215 -8.54 12.83 0.31
N PRO A 216 -7.23 13.17 0.19
CA PRO A 216 -6.19 12.19 -0.07
C PRO A 216 -6.10 11.07 0.97
N VAL A 217 -6.35 11.38 2.25
CA VAL A 217 -6.32 10.40 3.35
C VAL A 217 -7.53 9.47 3.28
N ILE A 218 -8.69 10.01 2.94
CA ILE A 218 -9.92 9.22 2.72
C ILE A 218 -9.73 8.21 1.59
N GLU A 219 -9.19 8.68 0.46
CA GLU A 219 -8.92 7.83 -0.71
C GLU A 219 -7.90 6.74 -0.38
N PHE A 220 -6.81 7.08 0.30
CA PHE A 220 -5.82 6.14 0.79
C PHE A 220 -6.43 5.04 1.69
N GLY A 221 -7.27 5.43 2.65
CA GLY A 221 -7.96 4.49 3.53
C GLY A 221 -8.82 3.48 2.78
N LYS A 222 -9.58 3.93 1.77
CA LYS A 222 -10.39 3.06 0.91
C LYS A 222 -9.54 2.12 0.06
N MET A 223 -8.47 2.64 -0.56
CA MET A 223 -7.53 1.84 -1.36
C MET A 223 -6.89 0.72 -0.54
N MET A 224 -6.43 1.05 0.66
CA MET A 224 -5.79 0.08 1.56
C MET A 224 -6.76 -0.97 2.08
N ALA A 225 -7.97 -0.58 2.48
CA ALA A 225 -8.98 -1.53 2.94
C ALA A 225 -9.37 -2.53 1.83
N PHE A 226 -9.52 -2.04 0.60
CA PHE A 226 -9.79 -2.87 -0.56
C PHE A 226 -8.59 -3.79 -0.86
N GLY A 227 -7.37 -3.25 -0.89
CA GLY A 227 -6.15 -4.00 -1.16
C GLY A 227 -5.91 -5.14 -0.16
N ILE A 228 -6.11 -4.90 1.13
CA ILE A 228 -6.00 -5.92 2.18
C ILE A 228 -7.04 -7.02 2.02
N SER A 229 -8.25 -6.67 1.62
CA SER A 229 -9.31 -7.66 1.36
C SER A 229 -8.91 -8.58 0.18
N ILE A 230 -8.36 -8.02 -0.90
CA ILE A 230 -7.81 -8.80 -2.02
C ILE A 230 -6.64 -9.66 -1.56
N ALA A 231 -5.71 -9.10 -0.79
CA ALA A 231 -4.54 -9.82 -0.27
C ALA A 231 -4.96 -11.04 0.57
N PHE A 232 -5.96 -10.88 1.44
CA PHE A 232 -6.51 -11.99 2.22
C PHE A 232 -7.12 -13.06 1.33
N ILE A 233 -7.98 -12.68 0.38
CA ILE A 233 -8.62 -13.61 -0.55
C ILE A 233 -7.55 -14.40 -1.33
N LEU A 234 -6.54 -13.74 -1.89
CA LEU A 234 -5.48 -14.40 -2.64
C LEU A 234 -4.63 -15.32 -1.77
N THR A 235 -4.34 -14.93 -0.53
CA THR A 235 -3.58 -15.77 0.40
C THR A 235 -4.32 -17.06 0.71
N PHE A 236 -5.65 -17.06 0.72
CA PHE A 236 -6.45 -18.26 1.02
C PHE A 236 -6.97 -19.02 -0.20
N THR A 237 -6.90 -18.42 -1.41
CA THR A 237 -7.36 -19.07 -2.65
C THR A 237 -6.22 -19.41 -3.60
N PHE A 238 -5.35 -18.44 -3.89
CA PHE A 238 -4.28 -18.59 -4.88
C PHE A 238 -3.02 -19.23 -4.31
N LEU A 239 -2.61 -18.84 -3.11
CA LEU A 239 -1.38 -19.32 -2.49
C LEU A 239 -1.36 -20.86 -2.29
N PRO A 240 -2.46 -21.57 -1.88
CA PRO A 240 -2.44 -23.03 -1.80
C PRO A 240 -2.15 -23.68 -3.15
N CYS A 241 -2.66 -23.13 -4.24
CA CYS A 241 -2.36 -23.61 -5.58
C CYS A 241 -0.88 -23.46 -5.92
N LEU A 242 -0.29 -22.30 -5.59
CA LEU A 242 1.14 -22.05 -5.77
C LEU A 242 2.01 -23.01 -4.95
N ILE A 243 1.67 -23.23 -3.69
CA ILE A 243 2.39 -24.17 -2.82
C ILE A 243 2.37 -25.57 -3.44
N TYR A 244 1.23 -25.98 -3.96
CA TYR A 244 1.06 -27.32 -4.56
C TYR A 244 1.85 -27.48 -5.85
N LEU A 245 1.95 -26.42 -6.66
CA LEU A 245 2.67 -26.42 -7.94
C LEU A 245 4.19 -26.34 -7.77
N LEU A 246 4.66 -25.52 -6.83
CA LEU A 246 6.07 -25.15 -6.72
C LEU A 246 6.82 -25.97 -5.66
N THR A 247 6.14 -26.53 -4.65
CA THR A 247 6.79 -27.20 -3.54
C THR A 247 6.68 -28.72 -3.67
N THR A 248 7.49 -29.31 -4.54
CA THR A 248 7.70 -30.76 -4.59
C THR A 248 8.66 -31.16 -3.46
N ASN A 249 8.14 -31.84 -2.45
CA ASN A 249 8.80 -32.77 -1.51
C ASN A 249 10.26 -32.49 -1.08
N GLN A 250 10.68 -31.24 -0.95
CA GLN A 250 11.98 -30.90 -0.37
C GLN A 250 11.83 -30.63 1.13
N SER A 251 12.02 -31.68 1.92
CA SER A 251 12.35 -31.57 3.32
C SER A 251 13.82 -31.11 3.45
N LYS A 252 14.06 -29.83 3.60
CA LYS A 252 15.35 -29.33 4.11
C LYS A 252 15.07 -28.71 5.46
N ASP A 253 15.89 -29.08 6.44
CA ASP A 253 15.95 -28.47 7.76
C ASP A 253 16.14 -26.96 7.61
N TYR A 254 15.14 -26.22 7.99
CA TYR A 254 15.22 -24.76 8.00
C TYR A 254 15.96 -24.31 9.24
N LEU A 255 16.82 -23.31 9.10
CA LEU A 255 17.49 -22.64 10.21
C LEU A 255 16.48 -22.32 11.31
N SER A 256 16.61 -23.02 12.40
CA SER A 256 15.68 -22.97 13.51
C SER A 256 15.79 -21.60 14.20
N ILE A 257 14.87 -20.70 13.86
CA ILE A 257 14.60 -19.48 14.66
C ILE A 257 14.39 -19.87 16.14
N HIS A 258 14.06 -21.12 16.38
CA HIS A 258 13.85 -21.74 17.67
C HIS A 258 15.01 -21.53 18.66
N GLU A 259 16.27 -21.57 18.20
CA GLU A 259 17.43 -21.35 19.07
C GLU A 259 17.55 -19.88 19.50
N VAL A 260 17.35 -18.92 18.58
CA VAL A 260 17.40 -17.49 18.92
C VAL A 260 16.23 -17.12 19.83
N THR A 261 15.03 -17.59 19.49
CA THR A 261 13.81 -17.33 20.29
C THR A 261 13.91 -17.97 21.68
N LYS A 262 14.42 -19.20 21.77
CA LYS A 262 14.68 -19.85 23.07
C LYS A 262 15.70 -19.08 23.91
N SER A 263 16.75 -18.58 23.29
CA SER A 263 17.78 -17.80 23.99
C SER A 263 17.21 -16.49 24.53
N LEU A 264 16.43 -15.78 23.72
CA LEU A 264 15.74 -14.54 24.14
C LEU A 264 14.72 -14.81 25.24
N LEU A 265 13.92 -15.87 25.12
CA LEU A 265 12.94 -16.26 26.13
C LEU A 265 13.63 -16.63 27.45
N LYS A 266 14.70 -17.44 27.42
CA LYS A 266 15.48 -17.78 28.61
C LYS A 266 16.08 -16.55 29.24
N PHE A 267 16.63 -15.61 28.45
CA PHE A 267 17.16 -14.35 28.98
C PHE A 267 16.07 -13.51 29.65
N SER A 268 14.92 -13.35 28.98
CA SER A 268 13.77 -12.61 29.52
C SER A 268 13.22 -13.25 30.80
N GLN A 269 13.05 -14.58 30.80
CA GLN A 269 12.56 -15.32 31.99
C GLN A 269 13.56 -15.28 33.17
N LYS A 270 14.86 -15.39 32.86
CA LYS A 270 15.90 -15.34 33.91
C LYS A 270 16.01 -13.97 34.55
N ASN A 271 15.79 -12.90 33.76
CA ASN A 271 16.00 -11.52 34.19
C ASN A 271 14.71 -10.68 34.15
N VAL A 272 13.55 -11.26 34.51
CA VAL A 272 12.24 -10.60 34.42
C VAL A 272 12.24 -9.21 35.08
N ARG A 273 12.81 -9.08 36.26
CA ARG A 273 12.87 -7.80 37.00
C ARG A 273 13.69 -6.75 36.26
N LEU A 274 14.84 -7.14 35.72
CA LEU A 274 15.73 -6.24 34.98
C LEU A 274 15.06 -5.79 33.64
N VAL A 275 14.45 -6.71 32.94
CA VAL A 275 13.72 -6.43 31.67
C VAL A 275 12.54 -5.50 31.97
N SER A 276 11.71 -5.80 33.00
CA SER A 276 10.57 -4.95 33.36
C SER A 276 11.02 -3.55 33.79
N PHE A 277 12.12 -3.45 34.55
CA PHE A 277 12.67 -2.17 35.00
C PHE A 277 13.22 -1.35 33.81
N ALA A 278 13.94 -1.98 32.90
CA ALA A 278 14.44 -1.33 31.69
C ALA A 278 13.30 -0.81 30.80
N PHE A 279 12.24 -1.60 30.60
CA PHE A 279 11.04 -1.15 29.89
C PHE A 279 10.31 -0.01 30.61
N GLY A 280 10.21 -0.05 31.93
CA GLY A 280 9.62 1.01 32.73
C GLY A 280 10.39 2.32 32.61
N ILE A 281 11.72 2.30 32.68
CA ILE A 281 12.56 3.49 32.47
C ILE A 281 12.42 4.00 31.04
N SER A 282 12.49 3.11 30.03
CA SER A 282 12.31 3.48 28.64
C SER A 282 10.96 4.16 28.42
N PHE A 283 9.89 3.61 28.97
CA PHE A 283 8.55 4.20 28.89
C PHE A 283 8.50 5.61 29.50
N LEU A 284 9.08 5.82 30.70
CA LEU A 284 9.13 7.13 31.34
C LEU A 284 9.93 8.15 30.52
N LEU A 285 11.07 7.74 29.94
CA LEU A 285 11.88 8.60 29.07
C LEU A 285 11.11 8.98 27.79
N LEU A 286 10.39 8.05 27.20
CA LEU A 286 9.56 8.30 26.02
C LEU A 286 8.38 9.23 26.33
N CYS A 287 7.72 9.05 27.48
CA CYS A 287 6.68 9.98 27.93
C CYS A 287 7.21 11.42 28.11
N PHE A 288 8.43 11.57 28.62
CA PHE A 288 9.07 12.88 28.68
C PHE A 288 9.38 13.47 27.30
N GLY A 289 9.75 12.60 26.33
CA GLY A 289 9.95 13.00 24.93
C GLY A 289 8.67 13.53 24.25
N ILE A 290 7.52 12.92 24.55
CA ILE A 290 6.22 13.36 24.01
C ILE A 290 5.89 14.81 24.40
N SER A 291 6.27 15.23 25.59
CA SER A 291 6.04 16.62 26.05
C SER A 291 6.85 17.68 25.27
N LYS A 292 7.86 17.25 24.49
CA LYS A 292 8.70 18.12 23.65
C LYS A 292 8.33 18.06 22.16
N LEU A 293 7.27 17.34 21.79
CA LEU A 293 6.77 17.32 20.42
C LEU A 293 6.12 18.68 20.08
N GLU A 294 6.77 19.43 19.23
CA GLU A 294 6.21 20.64 18.64
C GLU A 294 5.53 20.28 17.32
N VAL A 295 4.30 20.74 17.14
CA VAL A 295 3.60 20.63 15.85
C VAL A 295 4.11 21.77 14.97
N GLU A 296 4.92 21.46 13.99
CA GLU A 296 5.44 22.42 13.03
C GLU A 296 4.31 22.88 12.10
N ASN A 297 3.78 24.06 12.35
CA ASN A 297 2.78 24.76 11.54
C ASN A 297 3.47 25.73 10.55
N ARG A 298 4.35 25.21 9.67
CA ARG A 298 4.94 26.03 8.60
C ARG A 298 4.53 25.53 7.22
#